data_f1527de367939c4288c5af41d8831e33
#
_entry.id   f1527de367939c4288c5af41d8831e33
#
_cell.length_a   1.000
_cell.length_b   1.000
_cell.length_c   1.000
_cell.angle_alpha   90.00
_cell.angle_beta   90.00
_cell.angle_gamma   90.00
#
_symmetry.space_group_name_H-M   'P 1'
#
loop_
_entity.id
_entity.type
_entity.pdbx_description
1 polymer ?
#
loop_
_entity_poly.entity_id
_entity_poly.type
_entity_poly.pdbx_seq_one_letter_code
_entity_poly.pdbx_strand_id
1 'polypeptide(L)'
;MQAWRSPRRPRRPGSTWLGRLARGWRPDRNPLRRGSDRAETAILGVLLTGFLVGAPLAAHAAGSWAYAGSTREAQAQQAALHQVRATLLQAAAPMASGGYGFDANARWNAPDGHVCTGQVFVHGVAAAGSTVMVWTNQAGQLTDPPLQHGQVAGRVVSAQVLAVAGLAVTLLIVGWAARWVLDRRRMAAWGAEWLVGGPRWSPRR
;
A
#
# COMPACT_ATOMS: atom_id res chain seq x y z
N MET A 1 -18.49 14.31 -70.48
CA MET A 1 -17.66 13.59 -69.50
C MET A 1 -17.97 14.19 -68.10
N GLN A 2 -18.86 13.56 -67.37
CA GLN A 2 -19.19 13.95 -65.97
C GLN A 2 -18.36 13.10 -65.03
N ALA A 3 -17.47 13.75 -64.27
CA ALA A 3 -16.65 13.10 -63.26
C ALA A 3 -17.50 12.76 -62.02
N TRP A 4 -17.64 11.48 -61.74
CA TRP A 4 -18.27 10.93 -60.55
C TRP A 4 -17.42 11.30 -59.31
N ARG A 5 -17.89 12.26 -58.48
CA ARG A 5 -17.31 12.56 -57.15
C ARG A 5 -17.89 11.55 -56.16
N SER A 6 -17.07 10.62 -55.71
CA SER A 6 -17.41 9.69 -54.62
C SER A 6 -17.62 10.48 -53.30
N PRO A 7 -18.70 10.23 -52.53
CA PRO A 7 -18.93 10.89 -51.25
C PRO A 7 -17.89 10.39 -50.24
N ARG A 8 -17.10 11.35 -49.66
CA ARG A 8 -16.18 11.08 -48.58
C ARG A 8 -16.98 10.58 -47.36
N ARG A 9 -16.80 9.32 -46.97
CA ARG A 9 -17.36 8.75 -45.74
C ARG A 9 -16.79 9.54 -44.54
N PRO A 10 -17.63 10.06 -43.62
CA PRO A 10 -17.15 10.71 -42.42
C PRO A 10 -16.32 9.70 -41.62
N ARG A 11 -15.08 10.08 -41.27
CA ARG A 11 -14.24 9.33 -40.35
C ARG A 11 -14.97 9.29 -38.99
N ARG A 12 -15.43 8.11 -38.58
CA ARG A 12 -15.97 7.89 -37.23
C ARG A 12 -14.87 8.22 -36.22
N PRO A 13 -15.12 9.08 -35.22
CA PRO A 13 -14.15 9.36 -34.18
C PRO A 13 -13.76 8.05 -33.50
N GLY A 14 -12.47 7.78 -33.42
CA GLY A 14 -11.94 6.56 -32.83
C GLY A 14 -12.52 6.36 -31.42
N SER A 15 -13.25 5.28 -31.24
CA SER A 15 -13.81 4.94 -29.93
C SER A 15 -12.66 4.69 -28.97
N THR A 16 -12.45 5.62 -28.02
CA THR A 16 -11.48 5.46 -26.93
C THR A 16 -11.77 4.16 -26.20
N TRP A 17 -10.74 3.50 -25.68
CA TRP A 17 -10.87 2.25 -24.91
C TRP A 17 -11.87 2.39 -23.75
N LEU A 18 -11.95 3.58 -23.11
CA LEU A 18 -12.94 3.94 -22.10
C LEU A 18 -14.38 3.94 -22.63
N GLY A 19 -14.60 4.40 -23.85
CA GLY A 19 -15.92 4.36 -24.51
C GLY A 19 -16.35 2.93 -24.88
N ARG A 20 -15.42 1.99 -25.04
CA ARG A 20 -15.71 0.56 -25.22
C ARG A 20 -16.08 -0.10 -23.89
N LEU A 21 -15.37 0.23 -22.81
CA LEU A 21 -15.70 -0.23 -21.45
C LEU A 21 -17.08 0.27 -21.00
N ALA A 22 -17.37 1.57 -21.17
CA ALA A 22 -18.64 2.16 -20.80
C ALA A 22 -19.83 1.60 -21.60
N ARG A 23 -19.62 1.26 -22.88
CA ARG A 23 -20.65 0.58 -23.70
C ARG A 23 -20.85 -0.89 -23.28
N GLY A 24 -19.81 -1.57 -22.81
CA GLY A 24 -19.93 -2.91 -22.25
C GLY A 24 -20.75 -2.96 -20.95
N TRP A 25 -20.85 -1.85 -20.24
CA TRP A 25 -21.56 -1.70 -18.95
C TRP A 25 -23.05 -1.35 -19.08
N ARG A 26 -23.52 -0.94 -20.27
CA ARG A 26 -24.97 -0.72 -20.47
C ARG A 26 -25.70 -2.05 -20.44
N PRO A 27 -26.79 -2.18 -19.65
CA PRO A 27 -27.66 -3.37 -19.66
C PRO A 27 -28.45 -3.39 -20.96
N ASP A 28 -27.80 -3.62 -22.09
CA ASP A 28 -28.48 -3.80 -23.36
C ASP A 28 -29.29 -5.09 -23.29
N ARG A 29 -30.60 -4.96 -23.49
CA ARG A 29 -31.53 -6.06 -23.66
C ARG A 29 -31.28 -6.80 -24.99
N ASN A 30 -30.05 -7.10 -25.31
CA ASN A 30 -29.73 -7.85 -26.52
C ASN A 30 -29.96 -9.35 -26.27
N PRO A 31 -30.94 -10.00 -26.91
CA PRO A 31 -31.25 -11.43 -26.73
C PRO A 31 -30.10 -12.34 -27.18
N LEU A 32 -29.14 -11.81 -27.94
CA LEU A 32 -27.96 -12.55 -28.43
C LEU A 32 -26.80 -12.58 -27.41
N ARG A 33 -26.91 -11.87 -26.29
CA ARG A 33 -25.89 -11.91 -25.21
C ARG A 33 -26.03 -13.22 -24.45
N ARG A 34 -25.06 -14.12 -24.61
CA ARG A 34 -25.00 -15.38 -23.86
C ARG A 34 -25.01 -15.11 -22.35
N GLY A 35 -25.68 -15.99 -21.58
CA GLY A 35 -25.77 -15.85 -20.11
C GLY A 35 -24.41 -15.71 -19.41
N SER A 36 -23.33 -16.26 -19.99
CA SER A 36 -21.94 -16.16 -19.53
C SER A 36 -21.39 -14.73 -19.52
N ASP A 37 -21.79 -13.87 -20.50
CA ASP A 37 -21.31 -12.47 -20.55
C ASP A 37 -21.96 -11.60 -19.49
N ARG A 38 -23.21 -11.94 -19.13
CA ARG A 38 -23.93 -11.30 -18.02
C ARG A 38 -23.29 -11.67 -16.68
N ALA A 39 -22.91 -12.94 -16.50
CA ALA A 39 -22.24 -13.41 -15.30
C ALA A 39 -20.86 -12.74 -15.13
N GLU A 40 -20.05 -12.62 -16.20
CA GLU A 40 -18.76 -11.95 -16.17
C GLU A 40 -18.89 -10.46 -15.80
N THR A 41 -19.87 -9.77 -16.40
CA THR A 41 -20.13 -8.35 -16.09
C THR A 41 -20.60 -8.17 -14.64
N ALA A 42 -21.45 -9.07 -14.14
CA ALA A 42 -21.91 -9.04 -12.76
C ALA A 42 -20.76 -9.28 -11.76
N ILE A 43 -19.90 -10.26 -12.02
CA ILE A 43 -18.72 -10.52 -11.18
C ILE A 43 -17.81 -9.30 -11.14
N LEU A 44 -17.51 -8.69 -12.28
CA LEU A 44 -16.68 -7.47 -12.34
C LEU A 44 -17.33 -6.31 -11.56
N GLY A 45 -18.66 -6.15 -11.67
CA GLY A 45 -19.42 -5.15 -10.92
C GLY A 45 -19.32 -5.37 -9.41
N VAL A 46 -19.49 -6.61 -8.96
CA VAL A 46 -19.38 -6.98 -7.54
C VAL A 46 -17.97 -6.75 -7.02
N LEU A 47 -16.95 -7.17 -7.76
CA LEU A 47 -15.54 -6.97 -7.38
C LEU A 47 -15.16 -5.49 -7.31
N LEU A 48 -15.60 -4.69 -8.28
CA LEU A 48 -15.36 -3.25 -8.28
C LEU A 48 -16.06 -2.56 -7.10
N THR A 49 -17.33 -2.88 -6.86
CA THR A 49 -18.06 -2.34 -5.71
C THR A 49 -17.42 -2.78 -4.40
N GLY A 50 -17.03 -4.05 -4.30
CA GLY A 50 -16.30 -4.59 -3.15
C GLY A 50 -14.98 -3.87 -2.91
N PHE A 51 -14.25 -3.52 -3.96
CA PHE A 51 -13.03 -2.73 -3.83
C PHE A 51 -13.32 -1.28 -3.41
N LEU A 52 -14.28 -0.61 -4.05
CA LEU A 52 -14.61 0.79 -3.75
C LEU A 52 -15.08 0.99 -2.30
N VAL A 53 -15.82 0.03 -1.76
CA VAL A 53 -16.29 0.08 -0.38
C VAL A 53 -15.26 -0.52 0.58
N GLY A 54 -14.64 -1.62 0.21
CA GLY A 54 -13.69 -2.35 1.05
C GLY A 54 -12.36 -1.62 1.25
N ALA A 55 -11.85 -0.91 0.22
CA ALA A 55 -10.56 -0.23 0.33
C ALA A 55 -10.54 0.88 1.40
N PRO A 56 -11.50 1.81 1.49
CA PRO A 56 -11.50 2.80 2.56
C PRO A 56 -11.72 2.18 3.94
N LEU A 57 -12.54 1.13 4.05
CA LEU A 57 -12.74 0.42 5.31
C LEU A 57 -11.46 -0.30 5.77
N ALA A 58 -10.78 -1.00 4.87
CA ALA A 58 -9.52 -1.67 5.16
C ALA A 58 -8.41 -0.67 5.54
N ALA A 59 -8.32 0.45 4.81
CA ALA A 59 -7.38 1.51 5.12
C ALA A 59 -7.64 2.12 6.51
N HIS A 60 -8.91 2.43 6.82
CA HIS A 60 -9.28 2.97 8.12
C HIS A 60 -8.99 1.99 9.26
N ALA A 61 -9.36 0.73 9.12
CA ALA A 61 -9.11 -0.30 10.13
C ALA A 61 -7.61 -0.53 10.37
N ALA A 62 -6.82 -0.65 9.29
CA ALA A 62 -5.37 -0.81 9.39
C ALA A 62 -4.69 0.42 9.99
N GLY A 63 -5.13 1.62 9.60
CA GLY A 63 -4.61 2.87 10.13
C GLY A 63 -4.88 3.05 11.62
N SER A 64 -6.11 2.79 12.06
CA SER A 64 -6.49 2.89 13.48
C SER A 64 -5.75 1.87 14.34
N TRP A 65 -5.59 0.64 13.86
CA TRP A 65 -4.82 -0.40 14.56
C TRP A 65 -3.33 -0.04 14.67
N ALA A 66 -2.71 0.41 13.57
CA ALA A 66 -1.32 0.85 13.56
C ALA A 66 -1.08 2.07 14.46
N TYR A 67 -2.01 3.02 14.46
CA TYR A 67 -1.96 4.19 15.33
C TYR A 67 -2.05 3.80 16.81
N ALA A 68 -3.01 2.95 17.18
CA ALA A 68 -3.19 2.49 18.56
C ALA A 68 -1.97 1.69 19.06
N GLY A 69 -1.33 0.88 18.21
CA GLY A 69 -0.09 0.19 18.54
C GLY A 69 1.06 1.15 18.79
N SER A 70 1.28 2.08 17.85
CA SER A 70 2.37 3.05 17.94
C SER A 70 2.24 4.01 19.13
N THR A 71 1.02 4.42 19.48
CA THR A 71 0.80 5.30 20.66
C THR A 71 1.04 4.59 21.96
N ARG A 72 0.66 3.31 22.08
CA ARG A 72 0.97 2.50 23.29
C ARG A 72 2.47 2.32 23.47
N GLU A 73 3.20 2.00 22.40
CA GLU A 73 4.66 1.89 22.42
C GLU A 73 5.32 3.23 22.82
N ALA A 74 4.88 4.34 22.21
CA ALA A 74 5.40 5.67 22.53
C ALA A 74 5.14 6.05 23.99
N GLN A 75 3.96 5.78 24.52
CA GLN A 75 3.62 6.03 25.93
C GLN A 75 4.47 5.16 26.88
N ALA A 76 4.64 3.88 26.58
CA ALA A 76 5.48 2.99 27.37
C ALA A 76 6.95 3.45 27.36
N GLN A 77 7.46 3.88 26.20
CA GLN A 77 8.80 4.43 26.08
C GLN A 77 8.93 5.76 26.85
N GLN A 78 7.96 6.68 26.73
CA GLN A 78 7.98 7.94 27.46
C GLN A 78 7.93 7.76 28.99
N ALA A 79 7.23 6.75 29.47
CA ALA A 79 7.20 6.45 30.91
C ALA A 79 8.54 5.87 31.42
N ALA A 80 9.30 5.21 30.54
CA ALA A 80 10.58 4.58 30.87
C ALA A 80 11.82 5.48 30.61
N LEU A 81 11.64 6.56 29.84
CA LEU A 81 12.73 7.43 29.42
C LEU A 81 12.68 8.77 30.14
N HIS A 82 13.85 9.21 30.61
CA HIS A 82 14.02 10.50 31.23
C HIS A 82 14.92 11.40 30.40
N GLN A 83 14.48 12.64 30.22
CA GLN A 83 15.29 13.63 29.51
C GLN A 83 16.20 14.32 30.54
N VAL A 84 17.51 14.16 30.35
CA VAL A 84 18.51 14.73 31.25
C VAL A 84 19.44 15.69 30.49
N ARG A 85 20.00 16.65 31.22
CA ARG A 85 21.00 17.58 30.70
C ARG A 85 22.38 16.91 30.75
N ALA A 86 23.04 16.79 29.60
CA ALA A 86 24.41 16.32 29.50
C ALA A 86 25.33 17.48 29.13
N THR A 87 26.47 17.58 29.79
CA THR A 87 27.52 18.59 29.50
C THR A 87 28.58 17.92 28.65
N LEU A 88 28.90 18.52 27.52
CA LEU A 88 29.95 18.03 26.63
C LEU A 88 31.32 18.24 27.24
N LEU A 89 32.11 17.18 27.32
CA LEU A 89 33.49 17.22 27.82
C LEU A 89 34.48 17.64 26.71
N GLN A 90 34.12 17.44 25.48
CA GLN A 90 34.91 17.76 24.29
C GLN A 90 34.03 18.44 23.26
N ALA A 91 34.66 19.18 22.31
CA ALA A 91 33.95 19.70 21.16
C ALA A 91 33.43 18.54 20.30
N ALA A 92 32.24 18.69 19.74
CA ALA A 92 31.66 17.71 18.88
C ALA A 92 32.49 17.54 17.59
N ALA A 93 32.93 16.31 17.31
CA ALA A 93 33.69 15.95 16.12
C ALA A 93 32.80 15.22 15.11
N PRO A 94 33.04 15.34 13.79
CA PRO A 94 32.33 14.57 12.78
C PRO A 94 32.46 13.07 13.05
N MET A 95 31.36 12.33 12.85
CA MET A 95 31.37 10.87 13.02
C MET A 95 32.40 10.19 12.14
N ALA A 96 33.25 9.36 12.74
CA ALA A 96 34.25 8.58 12.01
C ALA A 96 33.67 7.58 11.01
N SER A 97 32.40 7.21 11.18
CA SER A 97 31.66 6.27 10.30
C SER A 97 31.09 6.90 9.03
N GLY A 98 31.33 8.19 8.75
CA GLY A 98 30.84 8.88 7.56
C GLY A 98 29.32 9.19 7.57
N GLY A 99 28.66 9.06 8.71
CA GLY A 99 27.26 9.46 8.91
C GLY A 99 27.07 10.98 9.03
N TYR A 100 25.84 11.44 8.81
CA TYR A 100 25.49 12.85 9.06
C TYR A 100 25.29 13.07 10.55
N GLY A 101 26.27 13.67 11.23
CA GLY A 101 26.20 14.01 12.64
C GLY A 101 27.58 14.17 13.30
N PHE A 102 27.54 14.53 14.56
CA PHE A 102 28.75 14.76 15.36
C PHE A 102 28.67 13.92 16.63
N ASP A 103 29.78 13.35 17.04
CA ASP A 103 29.93 12.63 18.30
C ASP A 103 30.72 13.46 19.29
N ALA A 104 30.32 13.43 20.55
CA ALA A 104 31.06 14.04 21.62
C ALA A 104 30.96 13.25 22.91
N ASN A 105 32.02 13.21 23.71
CA ASN A 105 31.94 12.68 25.06
C ASN A 105 31.22 13.68 25.96
N ALA A 106 30.19 13.21 26.66
CA ALA A 106 29.42 14.02 27.59
C ALA A 106 29.31 13.37 28.96
N ARG A 107 28.98 14.20 29.95
CA ARG A 107 28.70 13.80 31.32
C ARG A 107 27.27 14.21 31.66
N TRP A 108 26.54 13.32 32.31
CA TRP A 108 25.18 13.60 32.81
C TRP A 108 24.94 12.93 34.15
N ASN A 109 23.94 13.38 34.87
CA ASN A 109 23.49 12.73 36.08
C ASN A 109 22.30 11.82 35.74
N ALA A 110 22.40 10.56 36.10
CA ALA A 110 21.28 9.62 36.02
C ALA A 110 20.17 9.97 36.99
N PRO A 111 18.94 9.50 36.78
CA PRO A 111 17.81 9.79 37.70
C PRO A 111 18.07 9.33 39.14
N ASP A 112 18.89 8.34 39.35
CA ASP A 112 19.33 7.81 40.65
C ASP A 112 20.46 8.61 41.31
N GLY A 113 20.94 9.68 40.67
CA GLY A 113 22.00 10.58 41.18
C GLY A 113 23.42 10.16 40.80
N HIS A 114 23.62 9.04 40.09
CA HIS A 114 24.96 8.64 39.64
C HIS A 114 25.42 9.48 38.44
N VAL A 115 26.71 9.79 38.43
CA VAL A 115 27.34 10.50 37.32
C VAL A 115 27.71 9.49 36.22
N CYS A 116 27.12 9.63 35.07
CA CYS A 116 27.41 8.82 33.88
C CYS A 116 28.24 9.64 32.87
N THR A 117 29.09 8.94 32.14
CA THR A 117 29.84 9.51 31.00
C THR A 117 29.73 8.59 29.82
N GLY A 118 29.63 9.14 28.61
CA GLY A 118 29.52 8.36 27.41
C GLY A 118 29.53 9.22 26.15
N GLN A 119 29.52 8.56 25.02
CA GLN A 119 29.48 9.21 23.72
C GLN A 119 28.04 9.58 23.36
N VAL A 120 27.81 10.84 23.02
CA VAL A 120 26.51 11.42 22.70
C VAL A 120 26.48 11.88 21.26
N PHE A 121 25.41 11.57 20.56
CA PHE A 121 25.17 12.06 19.23
C PHE A 121 24.59 13.48 19.25
N VAL A 122 25.19 14.40 18.48
CA VAL A 122 24.78 15.80 18.38
C VAL A 122 24.50 16.17 16.93
N HIS A 123 23.37 16.84 16.67
CA HIS A 123 22.96 17.22 15.32
C HIS A 123 23.71 18.42 14.71
N GLY A 124 24.66 18.99 15.41
CA GLY A 124 25.41 20.15 14.95
C GLY A 124 26.74 20.34 15.69
N VAL A 125 27.49 21.33 15.26
CA VAL A 125 28.75 21.71 15.90
C VAL A 125 28.45 22.26 17.29
N ALA A 126 29.02 21.66 18.32
CA ALA A 126 28.89 22.09 19.72
C ALA A 126 30.26 22.17 20.37
N ALA A 127 30.50 23.24 21.12
CA ALA A 127 31.76 23.45 21.83
C ALA A 127 31.80 22.60 23.14
N ALA A 128 33.00 22.34 23.61
CA ALA A 128 33.22 21.76 24.92
C ALA A 128 32.57 22.65 25.99
N GLY A 129 31.92 22.05 27.01
CA GLY A 129 31.13 22.74 28.04
C GLY A 129 29.71 23.09 27.66
N SER A 130 29.29 22.89 26.40
CA SER A 130 27.89 23.09 25.98
C SER A 130 26.99 22.04 26.65
N THR A 131 25.74 22.43 26.89
CA THR A 131 24.72 21.53 27.41
C THR A 131 23.82 21.02 26.30
N VAL A 132 23.66 19.70 26.20
CA VAL A 132 22.74 19.03 25.30
C VAL A 132 21.73 18.20 26.06
N MET A 133 20.53 18.08 25.51
CA MET A 133 19.48 17.22 26.11
C MET A 133 19.61 15.81 25.54
N VAL A 134 19.71 14.83 26.44
CA VAL A 134 19.86 13.42 26.07
C VAL A 134 18.75 12.61 26.73
N TRP A 135 18.37 11.48 26.09
CA TRP A 135 17.40 10.55 26.64
C TRP A 135 18.12 9.39 27.33
N THR A 136 17.69 9.11 28.57
CA THR A 136 18.26 8.01 29.37
C THR A 136 17.15 7.12 29.89
N ASN A 137 17.47 5.85 30.09
CA ASN A 137 16.60 4.92 30.80
C ASN A 137 16.72 5.14 32.33
N GLN A 138 15.97 4.37 33.13
CA GLN A 138 16.01 4.42 34.56
C GLN A 138 17.41 4.13 35.16
N ALA A 139 18.23 3.33 34.47
CA ALA A 139 19.60 3.03 34.84
C ALA A 139 20.62 4.08 34.39
N GLY A 140 20.18 5.22 33.84
CA GLY A 140 21.07 6.28 33.38
C GLY A 140 21.79 5.98 32.05
N GLN A 141 21.47 4.89 31.37
CA GLN A 141 22.07 4.57 30.06
C GLN A 141 21.41 5.39 28.95
N LEU A 142 22.24 5.86 28.02
CA LEU A 142 21.76 6.58 26.82
C LEU A 142 20.86 5.68 25.98
N THR A 143 19.74 6.24 25.57
CA THR A 143 18.76 5.59 24.71
C THR A 143 18.34 6.53 23.60
N ASP A 144 17.96 5.98 22.47
CA ASP A 144 17.41 6.77 21.36
C ASP A 144 16.18 7.56 21.80
N PRO A 145 15.96 8.74 21.21
CA PRO A 145 14.78 9.54 21.50
C PRO A 145 13.50 8.74 21.19
N PRO A 146 12.44 8.94 21.97
CA PRO A 146 11.17 8.26 21.73
C PRO A 146 10.64 8.56 20.34
N LEU A 147 9.85 7.63 19.79
CA LEU A 147 9.30 7.71 18.45
C LEU A 147 8.69 9.09 18.16
N GLN A 148 9.21 9.76 17.14
CA GLN A 148 8.70 11.07 16.73
C GLN A 148 7.39 10.90 15.96
N HIS A 149 6.52 11.92 16.00
CA HIS A 149 5.23 11.93 15.30
C HIS A 149 5.34 11.58 13.79
N GLY A 150 6.43 11.95 13.13
CA GLY A 150 6.67 11.60 11.72
C GLY A 150 6.85 10.09 11.48
N GLN A 151 7.47 9.37 12.40
CA GLN A 151 7.68 7.92 12.32
C GLN A 151 6.37 7.16 12.54
N VAL A 152 5.52 7.63 13.43
CA VAL A 152 4.17 7.10 13.64
C VAL A 152 3.33 7.28 12.38
N ALA A 153 3.35 8.47 11.78
CA ALA A 153 2.62 8.74 10.54
C ALA A 153 3.09 7.82 9.38
N GLY A 154 4.39 7.59 9.24
CA GLY A 154 4.94 6.67 8.24
C GLY A 154 4.45 5.23 8.42
N ARG A 155 4.40 4.72 9.67
CA ARG A 155 3.87 3.37 9.97
C ARG A 155 2.38 3.25 9.67
N VAL A 156 1.60 4.27 9.97
CA VAL A 156 0.16 4.31 9.67
C VAL A 156 -0.07 4.26 8.17
N VAL A 157 0.61 5.12 7.40
CA VAL A 157 0.48 5.14 5.93
C VAL A 157 0.90 3.81 5.30
N SER A 158 2.02 3.22 5.73
CA SER A 158 2.46 1.93 5.21
C SER A 158 1.46 0.80 5.51
N ALA A 159 0.88 0.77 6.70
CA ALA A 159 -0.14 -0.21 7.07
C ALA A 159 -1.41 -0.06 6.20
N GLN A 160 -1.85 1.17 5.94
CA GLN A 160 -2.98 1.45 5.05
C GLN A 160 -2.73 0.99 3.62
N VAL A 161 -1.56 1.32 3.07
CA VAL A 161 -1.17 0.91 1.71
C VAL A 161 -1.12 -0.62 1.59
N LEU A 162 -0.52 -1.31 2.56
CA LEU A 162 -0.46 -2.77 2.57
C LEU A 162 -1.85 -3.42 2.67
N ALA A 163 -2.75 -2.86 3.49
CA ALA A 163 -4.11 -3.36 3.61
C ALA A 163 -4.90 -3.23 2.30
N VAL A 164 -4.81 -2.07 1.65
CA VAL A 164 -5.47 -1.83 0.36
C VAL A 164 -4.87 -2.70 -0.75
N ALA A 165 -3.53 -2.83 -0.79
CA ALA A 165 -2.85 -3.70 -1.75
C ALA A 165 -3.24 -5.17 -1.54
N GLY A 166 -3.29 -5.65 -0.29
CA GLY A 166 -3.74 -7.00 0.05
C GLY A 166 -5.17 -7.26 -0.39
N LEU A 167 -6.08 -6.32 -0.17
CA LEU A 167 -7.45 -6.40 -0.65
C LEU A 167 -7.52 -6.46 -2.18
N ALA A 168 -6.77 -5.60 -2.87
CA ALA A 168 -6.71 -5.60 -4.33
C ALA A 168 -6.23 -6.94 -4.89
N VAL A 169 -5.14 -7.49 -4.35
CA VAL A 169 -4.60 -8.80 -4.75
C VAL A 169 -5.64 -9.90 -4.51
N THR A 170 -6.31 -9.91 -3.35
CA THR A 170 -7.34 -10.89 -3.03
C THR A 170 -8.48 -10.85 -4.05
N LEU A 171 -8.99 -9.65 -4.36
CA LEU A 171 -10.08 -9.48 -5.34
C LEU A 171 -9.64 -9.87 -6.76
N LEU A 172 -8.38 -9.62 -7.15
CA LEU A 172 -7.82 -10.08 -8.42
C LEU A 172 -7.77 -11.60 -8.50
N ILE A 173 -7.33 -12.27 -7.45
CA ILE A 173 -7.29 -13.74 -7.38
C ILE A 173 -8.71 -14.31 -7.48
N VAL A 174 -9.67 -13.76 -6.74
CA VAL A 174 -11.07 -14.17 -6.80
C VAL A 174 -11.65 -13.96 -8.20
N GLY A 175 -11.38 -12.82 -8.82
CA GLY A 175 -11.80 -12.52 -10.19
C GLY A 175 -11.20 -13.46 -11.22
N TRP A 176 -9.92 -13.77 -11.09
CA TRP A 176 -9.23 -14.73 -11.94
C TRP A 176 -9.80 -16.16 -11.78
N ALA A 177 -10.00 -16.61 -10.54
CA ALA A 177 -10.58 -17.92 -10.27
C ALA A 177 -12.02 -18.04 -10.81
N ALA A 178 -12.85 -17.00 -10.61
CA ALA A 178 -14.21 -16.96 -11.15
C ALA A 178 -14.21 -17.04 -12.68
N ARG A 179 -13.32 -16.31 -13.35
CA ARG A 179 -13.16 -16.36 -14.81
C ARG A 179 -12.71 -17.74 -15.28
N TRP A 180 -11.75 -18.34 -14.60
CA TRP A 180 -11.27 -19.69 -14.92
C TRP A 180 -12.38 -20.75 -14.81
N VAL A 181 -13.23 -20.67 -13.78
CA VAL A 181 -14.39 -21.55 -13.61
C VAL A 181 -15.40 -21.34 -14.74
N LEU A 182 -15.69 -20.09 -15.11
CA LEU A 182 -16.58 -19.77 -16.23
C LEU A 182 -16.07 -20.31 -17.57
N ASP A 183 -14.77 -20.18 -17.83
CA ASP A 183 -14.16 -20.68 -19.05
C ASP A 183 -14.19 -22.22 -19.12
N ARG A 184 -13.92 -22.89 -17.99
CA ARG A 184 -14.07 -24.36 -17.91
C ARG A 184 -15.49 -24.81 -18.21
N ARG A 185 -16.49 -24.12 -17.67
CA ARG A 185 -17.92 -24.45 -17.96
C ARG A 185 -18.26 -24.19 -19.42
N ARG A 186 -17.74 -23.13 -20.04
CA ARG A 186 -17.90 -22.86 -21.48
C ARG A 186 -17.32 -23.97 -22.33
N MET A 187 -16.11 -24.42 -22.01
CA MET A 187 -15.45 -25.51 -22.76
C MET A 187 -16.18 -26.84 -22.62
N ALA A 188 -16.69 -27.15 -21.42
CA ALA A 188 -17.49 -28.35 -21.19
C ALA A 188 -18.80 -28.33 -21.98
N ALA A 189 -19.50 -27.19 -22.00
CA ALA A 189 -20.72 -27.01 -22.79
C ALA A 189 -20.45 -27.18 -24.31
N TRP A 190 -19.35 -26.59 -24.81
CA TRP A 190 -18.93 -26.77 -26.19
C TRP A 190 -18.63 -28.24 -26.54
N GLY A 191 -17.93 -28.94 -25.66
CA GLY A 191 -17.66 -30.38 -25.84
C GLY A 191 -18.94 -31.21 -25.96
N ALA A 192 -19.96 -30.92 -25.13
CA ALA A 192 -21.24 -31.59 -25.18
C ALA A 192 -22.01 -31.27 -26.48
N GLU A 193 -22.01 -30.00 -26.95
CA GLU A 193 -22.64 -29.62 -28.24
C GLU A 193 -21.97 -30.31 -29.43
N TRP A 194 -20.64 -30.46 -29.42
CA TRP A 194 -19.90 -31.17 -30.48
C TRP A 194 -20.20 -32.66 -30.53
N LEU A 195 -20.42 -33.32 -29.42
CA LEU A 195 -20.80 -34.74 -29.39
C LEU A 195 -22.17 -34.97 -30.04
N VAL A 196 -23.09 -34.02 -29.95
CA VAL A 196 -24.43 -34.10 -30.57
C VAL A 196 -24.43 -33.65 -32.01
N GLY A 197 -23.67 -32.59 -32.35
CA GLY A 197 -23.66 -31.97 -33.67
C GLY A 197 -22.64 -32.59 -34.67
N GLY A 198 -21.48 -33.05 -34.15
CA GLY A 198 -20.37 -33.53 -34.95
C GLY A 198 -20.72 -34.67 -35.93
N PRO A 199 -21.52 -35.69 -35.55
CA PRO A 199 -21.90 -36.76 -36.46
C PRO A 199 -22.73 -36.32 -37.69
N ARG A 200 -23.40 -35.18 -37.59
CA ARG A 200 -24.22 -34.65 -38.67
C ARG A 200 -23.40 -34.03 -39.82
N TRP A 201 -22.15 -33.67 -39.57
CA TRP A 201 -21.25 -33.01 -40.49
C TRP A 201 -20.18 -33.95 -41.05
N SER A 202 -20.09 -35.18 -40.57
CA SER A 202 -19.19 -36.19 -41.10
C SER A 202 -19.79 -36.75 -42.39
N PRO A 203 -19.15 -36.60 -43.58
CA PRO A 203 -19.64 -37.23 -44.79
C PRO A 203 -19.64 -38.76 -44.58
N ARG A 204 -20.81 -39.36 -44.69
CA ARG A 204 -20.90 -40.85 -44.75
C ARG A 204 -20.10 -41.30 -45.97
N ARG A 205 -19.00 -41.98 -45.76
CA ARG A 205 -18.30 -42.78 -46.79
C ARG A 205 -18.99 -44.13 -46.93
#